data_2760881926057526c29f34d64a4b9f48
#
_entry.id   2760881926057526c29f34d64a4b9f48
#
_cell.length_a   1.000
_cell.length_b   1.000
_cell.length_c   1.000
_cell.angle_alpha   90.00
_cell.angle_beta   90.00
_cell.angle_gamma   90.00
#
_symmetry.space_group_name_H-M   'P 1'
#
loop_
_entity.id
_entity.type
_entity.pdbx_description
1 polymer ?
#
loop_
_entity_poly.entity_id
_entity_poly.type
_entity_poly.pdbx_seq_one_letter_code
_entity_poly.pdbx_strand_id
1 'polypeptide(L)'
;MTTDFDSSAIAGLVRLGQKKTGTALSAAFFDVHGVRTRAESNSGEVTGALTRFLRAFPGKESTAADIQVYLFTVDSLDETMAAVPETAPLLYDWGKVKIYREGPLRYQQVDTRAIVVADVEHRVAVGFAEKGLLQTDWLVTNLFFYPLWGQLLKECGLFPLHAAGLVRDGRSCLFLGRSGSGKSTLTLHLVRNGYGLLSDDTVFLRESGGTVEALSFPEEINVSEQTIELLPELSRVENFTVNDLRQKSSFSIEELYPGCVVDGSVPALMVFPEIAEVETTGLEPMTSTAALALALRFGFFFLDPSTTGRHFEILSLLARQTAGYRLYSGSDQEQLEQVVDELLTGSLEQDQTSGERKE
;
A
#
# COMPACT_ATOMS: atom_id res chain seq x y z
N MET A 1 -9.09 31.53 -3.31
CA MET A 1 -8.54 31.42 -4.67
C MET A 1 -8.63 29.94 -5.01
N THR A 2 -9.62 29.57 -5.81
CA THR A 2 -9.70 28.24 -6.39
C THR A 2 -8.46 28.07 -7.26
N THR A 3 -7.61 27.09 -6.94
CA THR A 3 -6.55 26.67 -7.84
C THR A 3 -7.24 26.19 -9.11
N ASP A 4 -7.14 27.00 -10.18
CA ASP A 4 -7.59 26.63 -11.51
C ASP A 4 -6.75 25.42 -11.96
N PHE A 5 -7.32 24.21 -11.80
CA PHE A 5 -6.79 23.02 -12.45
C PHE A 5 -7.15 23.16 -13.94
N ASP A 6 -6.16 23.43 -14.75
CA ASP A 6 -6.35 23.61 -16.20
C ASP A 6 -6.39 22.28 -16.98
N SER A 7 -6.86 21.22 -16.35
CA SER A 7 -7.28 20.00 -17.05
C SER A 7 -8.73 20.17 -17.51
N SER A 8 -8.90 20.76 -18.68
CA SER A 8 -10.24 21.03 -19.25
C SER A 8 -11.09 19.75 -19.39
N ALA A 9 -10.45 18.58 -19.60
CA ALA A 9 -11.11 17.29 -19.70
C ALA A 9 -11.71 16.85 -18.33
N ILE A 10 -10.90 16.86 -17.26
CA ILE A 10 -11.37 16.46 -15.92
C ILE A 10 -12.43 17.43 -15.40
N ALA A 11 -12.23 18.74 -15.58
CA ALA A 11 -13.22 19.75 -15.16
C ALA A 11 -14.57 19.55 -15.89
N GLY A 12 -14.54 19.13 -17.15
CA GLY A 12 -15.75 18.74 -17.90
C GLY A 12 -16.50 17.57 -17.28
N LEU A 13 -15.76 16.52 -16.92
CA LEU A 13 -16.32 15.31 -16.28
C LEU A 13 -16.88 15.59 -14.88
N VAL A 14 -16.21 16.42 -14.08
CA VAL A 14 -16.73 16.83 -12.76
C VAL A 14 -18.06 17.56 -12.91
N ARG A 15 -18.15 18.57 -13.82
CA ARG A 15 -19.41 19.27 -14.11
C ARG A 15 -20.51 18.31 -14.60
N LEU A 16 -20.16 17.33 -15.42
CA LEU A 16 -21.09 16.30 -15.89
C LEU A 16 -21.62 15.48 -14.72
N GLY A 17 -20.75 15.01 -13.84
CA GLY A 17 -21.12 14.24 -12.63
C GLY A 17 -22.07 15.02 -11.73
N GLN A 18 -21.74 16.28 -11.43
CA GLN A 18 -22.60 17.17 -10.63
C GLN A 18 -23.98 17.37 -11.29
N LYS A 19 -24.00 17.57 -12.61
CA LYS A 19 -25.26 17.75 -13.36
C LYS A 19 -26.12 16.46 -13.36
N LYS A 20 -25.48 15.30 -13.55
CA LYS A 20 -26.18 14.00 -13.63
C LYS A 20 -26.75 13.58 -12.29
N THR A 21 -26.02 13.80 -11.20
CA THR A 21 -26.46 13.38 -9.87
C THR A 21 -27.37 14.39 -9.18
N GLY A 22 -27.23 15.68 -9.50
CA GLY A 22 -28.04 16.76 -8.88
C GLY A 22 -27.85 16.90 -7.36
N THR A 23 -26.87 16.20 -6.78
CA THR A 23 -26.64 16.11 -5.33
C THR A 23 -25.39 16.92 -4.96
N ALA A 24 -25.44 17.58 -3.80
CA ALA A 24 -24.27 18.21 -3.21
C ALA A 24 -23.20 17.17 -2.88
N LEU A 25 -21.93 17.50 -3.10
CA LEU A 25 -20.84 16.62 -2.75
C LEU A 25 -20.48 16.75 -1.27
N SER A 26 -20.25 15.63 -0.61
CA SER A 26 -19.57 15.56 0.69
C SER A 26 -18.08 15.39 0.47
N ALA A 27 -17.26 16.07 1.28
CA ALA A 27 -15.80 16.01 1.20
C ALA A 27 -15.20 15.25 2.38
N ALA A 28 -14.15 14.48 2.11
CA ALA A 28 -13.27 13.89 3.11
C ALA A 28 -11.84 14.37 2.83
N PHE A 29 -11.08 14.57 3.89
CA PHE A 29 -9.72 15.13 3.83
C PHE A 29 -8.74 14.17 4.48
N PHE A 30 -7.61 13.93 3.83
CA PHE A 30 -6.57 13.02 4.28
C PHE A 30 -5.21 13.67 4.12
N ASP A 31 -4.29 13.33 5.02
CA ASP A 31 -2.88 13.75 4.96
C ASP A 31 -1.99 12.51 5.10
N VAL A 32 -1.57 11.96 3.97
CA VAL A 32 -0.71 10.78 3.93
C VAL A 32 0.73 11.25 3.84
N HIS A 33 1.40 11.29 4.98
CA HIS A 33 2.81 11.70 5.11
C HIS A 33 3.14 13.04 4.44
N GLY A 34 2.25 14.03 4.59
CA GLY A 34 2.39 15.36 4.02
C GLY A 34 1.77 15.51 2.63
N VAL A 35 1.25 14.45 2.02
CA VAL A 35 0.48 14.50 0.77
C VAL A 35 -1.00 14.63 1.10
N ARG A 36 -1.54 15.83 0.91
CA ARG A 36 -2.94 16.14 1.22
C ARG A 36 -3.85 15.73 0.09
N THR A 37 -4.80 14.88 0.40
CA THR A 37 -5.85 14.43 -0.53
C THR A 37 -7.20 15.00 -0.11
N ARG A 38 -7.92 15.60 -1.05
CA ARG A 38 -9.33 15.95 -0.92
C ARG A 38 -10.14 15.02 -1.81
N ALA A 39 -11.02 14.23 -1.20
CA ALA A 39 -11.94 13.33 -1.89
C ALA A 39 -13.38 13.85 -1.73
N GLU A 40 -14.09 13.99 -2.84
CA GLU A 40 -15.48 14.46 -2.86
C GLU A 40 -16.38 13.42 -3.52
N SER A 41 -17.54 13.16 -2.93
CA SER A 41 -18.52 12.23 -3.49
C SER A 41 -19.97 12.70 -3.26
N ASN A 42 -20.86 12.31 -4.17
CA ASN A 42 -22.30 12.42 -3.99
C ASN A 42 -22.88 11.29 -3.11
N SER A 43 -22.04 10.37 -2.63
CA SER A 43 -22.43 9.23 -1.79
C SER A 43 -21.72 9.29 -0.44
N GLY A 44 -22.48 9.34 0.65
CA GLY A 44 -21.96 9.24 2.01
C GLY A 44 -21.35 7.87 2.32
N GLU A 45 -21.79 6.81 1.64
CA GLU A 45 -21.19 5.47 1.75
C GLU A 45 -19.78 5.46 1.21
N VAL A 46 -19.54 6.10 0.05
CA VAL A 46 -18.19 6.21 -0.55
C VAL A 46 -17.27 7.02 0.37
N THR A 47 -17.67 8.21 0.80
CA THR A 47 -16.84 9.01 1.71
C THR A 47 -16.60 8.31 3.03
N GLY A 48 -17.59 7.58 3.56
CA GLY A 48 -17.45 6.75 4.76
C GLY A 48 -16.43 5.61 4.58
N ALA A 49 -16.48 4.90 3.46
CA ALA A 49 -15.51 3.84 3.14
C ALA A 49 -14.08 4.38 3.04
N LEU A 50 -13.89 5.54 2.38
CA LEU A 50 -12.58 6.19 2.30
C LEU A 50 -12.08 6.63 3.69
N THR A 51 -12.96 7.17 4.54
CA THR A 51 -12.61 7.58 5.90
C THR A 51 -12.18 6.39 6.76
N ARG A 52 -12.82 5.24 6.63
CA ARG A 52 -12.40 4.00 7.31
C ARG A 52 -11.07 3.49 6.78
N PHE A 53 -10.89 3.50 5.46
CA PHE A 53 -9.66 3.04 4.81
C PHE A 53 -8.45 3.90 5.19
N LEU A 54 -8.60 5.23 5.19
CA LEU A 54 -7.53 6.18 5.51
C LEU A 54 -7.64 6.73 6.95
N ARG A 55 -8.22 5.95 7.89
CA ARG A 55 -8.46 6.38 9.27
C ARG A 55 -7.21 6.79 10.02
N ALA A 56 -6.05 6.26 9.65
CA ALA A 56 -4.75 6.62 10.21
C ALA A 56 -4.22 7.98 9.73
N PHE A 57 -4.83 8.55 8.69
CA PHE A 57 -4.36 9.76 8.02
C PHE A 57 -5.43 10.87 7.96
N PRO A 58 -6.01 11.27 9.08
CA PRO A 58 -7.04 12.31 9.07
C PRO A 58 -6.42 13.64 8.62
N GLY A 59 -6.98 14.24 7.59
CA GLY A 59 -6.61 15.55 7.09
C GLY A 59 -7.49 16.67 7.67
N LYS A 60 -6.96 17.89 7.69
CA LYS A 60 -7.74 19.09 8.01
C LYS A 60 -8.48 19.59 6.78
N GLU A 61 -9.68 20.11 6.98
CA GLU A 61 -10.42 20.79 5.92
C GLU A 61 -9.58 21.93 5.33
N SER A 62 -9.29 21.85 4.04
CA SER A 62 -8.48 22.82 3.31
C SER A 62 -8.89 22.88 1.84
N THR A 63 -8.83 24.06 1.26
CA THR A 63 -8.98 24.24 -0.18
C THR A 63 -7.71 23.88 -0.94
N ALA A 64 -6.55 23.85 -0.27
CA ALA A 64 -5.28 23.46 -0.87
C ALA A 64 -5.06 21.95 -0.65
N ALA A 65 -5.18 21.17 -1.71
CA ALA A 65 -4.87 19.74 -1.73
C ALA A 65 -3.80 19.48 -2.79
N ASP A 66 -2.95 18.48 -2.53
CA ASP A 66 -1.93 18.02 -3.46
C ASP A 66 -2.53 17.04 -4.47
N ILE A 67 -3.58 16.32 -4.04
CA ILE A 67 -4.40 15.41 -4.86
C ILE A 67 -5.88 15.75 -4.68
N GLN A 68 -6.63 15.80 -5.79
CA GLN A 68 -8.09 15.93 -5.76
C GLN A 68 -8.76 14.76 -6.44
N VAL A 69 -9.79 14.19 -5.78
CA VAL A 69 -10.53 13.05 -6.30
C VAL A 69 -12.04 13.32 -6.20
N TYR A 70 -12.74 13.15 -7.31
CA TYR A 70 -14.20 13.28 -7.39
C TYR A 70 -14.80 11.92 -7.74
N LEU A 71 -15.67 11.38 -6.89
CA LEU A 71 -16.25 10.04 -7.05
C LEU A 71 -17.77 10.13 -7.09
N PHE A 72 -18.33 9.81 -8.25
CA PHE A 72 -19.77 9.85 -8.48
C PHE A 72 -20.36 8.45 -8.53
N THR A 73 -21.39 8.22 -7.72
CA THR A 73 -22.25 7.04 -7.86
C THR A 73 -23.45 7.41 -8.71
N VAL A 74 -23.73 6.58 -9.71
CA VAL A 74 -24.80 6.75 -10.70
C VAL A 74 -25.68 5.51 -10.76
N ASP A 75 -26.90 5.64 -11.29
CA ASP A 75 -27.79 4.49 -11.44
C ASP A 75 -27.33 3.55 -12.56
N SER A 76 -26.81 4.12 -13.65
CA SER A 76 -26.18 3.39 -14.74
C SER A 76 -25.06 4.22 -15.35
N LEU A 77 -23.98 3.53 -15.76
CA LEU A 77 -22.90 4.15 -16.51
C LEU A 77 -23.31 4.27 -17.98
N ASP A 78 -23.13 5.44 -18.57
CA ASP A 78 -23.37 5.68 -20.00
C ASP A 78 -22.09 6.24 -20.69
N GLU A 79 -22.02 6.12 -22.02
CA GLU A 79 -20.86 6.50 -22.81
C GLU A 79 -20.45 8.00 -22.67
N THR A 80 -21.35 8.85 -22.16
CA THR A 80 -21.05 10.29 -21.97
C THR A 80 -20.25 10.54 -20.68
N MET A 81 -20.18 9.57 -19.77
CA MET A 81 -19.51 9.73 -18.45
C MET A 81 -18.02 9.54 -18.51
N ALA A 82 -17.49 8.87 -19.44
CA ALA A 82 -16.12 8.80 -19.95
C ALA A 82 -15.95 7.50 -20.75
N ALA A 83 -15.40 7.61 -21.94
CA ALA A 83 -15.02 6.44 -22.73
C ALA A 83 -13.50 6.34 -22.76
N VAL A 84 -12.99 5.13 -22.67
CA VAL A 84 -11.57 4.88 -22.96
C VAL A 84 -11.35 5.14 -24.45
N PRO A 85 -10.47 6.03 -24.87
CA PRO A 85 -10.18 6.25 -26.28
C PRO A 85 -9.70 4.94 -26.95
N GLU A 86 -10.19 4.65 -28.14
CA GLU A 86 -9.82 3.42 -28.86
C GLU A 86 -8.31 3.33 -29.13
N THR A 87 -7.63 4.47 -29.21
CA THR A 87 -6.20 4.57 -29.44
C THR A 87 -5.35 4.47 -28.17
N ALA A 88 -5.98 4.48 -26.98
CA ALA A 88 -5.27 4.47 -25.72
C ALA A 88 -4.62 3.10 -25.47
N PRO A 89 -3.28 2.99 -25.37
CA PRO A 89 -2.63 1.75 -25.09
C PRO A 89 -2.97 1.25 -23.69
N LEU A 90 -3.17 -0.07 -23.59
CA LEU A 90 -3.36 -0.77 -22.33
C LEU A 90 -2.03 -0.78 -21.56
N LEU A 91 -2.05 -0.28 -20.32
CA LEU A 91 -0.91 -0.33 -19.40
C LEU A 91 -0.97 -1.55 -18.49
N TYR A 92 -2.19 -1.91 -18.05
CA TYR A 92 -2.37 -2.93 -17.04
C TYR A 92 -3.70 -3.66 -17.23
N ASP A 93 -3.66 -4.99 -17.10
CA ASP A 93 -4.84 -5.86 -17.15
C ASP A 93 -4.83 -6.79 -15.93
N TRP A 94 -5.76 -6.55 -15.02
CA TRP A 94 -6.00 -7.40 -13.86
C TRP A 94 -7.42 -7.99 -13.91
N GLY A 95 -7.72 -8.60 -15.04
CA GLY A 95 -9.02 -9.19 -15.31
C GLY A 95 -10.14 -8.16 -15.32
N LYS A 96 -10.76 -7.90 -14.17
CA LYS A 96 -11.87 -6.94 -14.06
C LYS A 96 -11.43 -5.48 -14.08
N VAL A 97 -10.16 -5.19 -13.77
CA VAL A 97 -9.61 -3.84 -13.77
C VAL A 97 -8.60 -3.71 -14.89
N LYS A 98 -8.83 -2.76 -15.77
CA LYS A 98 -7.91 -2.41 -16.86
C LYS A 98 -7.54 -0.95 -16.77
N ILE A 99 -6.26 -0.64 -16.99
CA ILE A 99 -5.77 0.74 -16.99
C ILE A 99 -5.15 1.04 -18.35
N TYR A 100 -5.59 2.14 -18.95
CA TYR A 100 -5.13 2.64 -20.23
C TYR A 100 -4.48 4.01 -20.07
N ARG A 101 -3.69 4.44 -21.04
CA ARG A 101 -2.99 5.73 -21.04
C ARG A 101 -3.22 6.53 -22.33
N GLU A 102 -3.46 7.82 -22.19
CA GLU A 102 -3.42 8.78 -23.30
C GLU A 102 -2.79 10.09 -22.81
N GLY A 103 -1.57 10.39 -23.24
CA GLY A 103 -0.83 11.54 -22.72
C GLY A 103 -0.70 11.52 -21.19
N PRO A 104 -1.12 12.59 -20.50
CA PRO A 104 -1.15 12.64 -19.04
C PRO A 104 -2.33 11.89 -18.42
N LEU A 105 -3.33 11.50 -19.22
CA LEU A 105 -4.54 10.86 -18.73
C LEU A 105 -4.37 9.34 -18.54
N ARG A 106 -4.96 8.85 -17.47
CA ARG A 106 -5.09 7.41 -17.14
C ARG A 106 -6.56 7.09 -17.02
N TYR A 107 -6.98 6.02 -17.69
CA TYR A 107 -8.35 5.52 -17.68
C TYR A 107 -8.37 4.17 -17.00
N GLN A 108 -8.96 4.09 -15.83
CA GLN A 108 -9.19 2.83 -15.12
C GLN A 108 -10.62 2.39 -15.39
N GLN A 109 -10.78 1.27 -16.04
CA GLN A 109 -12.08 0.64 -16.28
C GLN A 109 -12.25 -0.55 -15.34
N VAL A 110 -13.40 -0.63 -14.67
CA VAL A 110 -13.78 -1.78 -13.83
C VAL A 110 -15.00 -2.45 -14.46
N ASP A 111 -14.78 -3.56 -15.14
CA ASP A 111 -15.75 -4.19 -16.03
C ASP A 111 -16.37 -3.12 -16.98
N THR A 112 -17.71 -3.09 -17.07
CA THR A 112 -18.48 -2.05 -17.78
C THR A 112 -19.23 -1.13 -16.80
N ARG A 113 -18.95 -1.20 -15.51
CA ARG A 113 -19.77 -0.62 -14.43
C ARG A 113 -19.10 0.51 -13.67
N ALA A 114 -17.80 0.72 -13.88
CA ALA A 114 -17.11 1.89 -13.34
C ALA A 114 -15.96 2.31 -14.26
N ILE A 115 -15.71 3.61 -14.25
CA ILE A 115 -14.56 4.22 -14.89
C ILE A 115 -14.00 5.33 -14.00
N VAL A 116 -12.66 5.40 -13.93
CA VAL A 116 -11.95 6.52 -13.29
C VAL A 116 -10.99 7.11 -14.31
N VAL A 117 -10.98 8.42 -14.45
CA VAL A 117 -10.03 9.16 -15.28
C VAL A 117 -9.18 10.02 -14.37
N ALA A 118 -7.87 9.87 -14.46
CA ALA A 118 -6.92 10.66 -13.69
C ALA A 118 -5.98 11.41 -14.63
N ASP A 119 -5.74 12.67 -14.34
CA ASP A 119 -4.67 13.49 -14.91
C ASP A 119 -3.49 13.45 -13.93
N VAL A 120 -2.41 12.77 -14.32
CA VAL A 120 -1.25 12.57 -13.44
C VAL A 120 -0.40 13.82 -13.28
N GLU A 121 -0.40 14.73 -14.26
CA GLU A 121 0.34 16.00 -14.19
C GLU A 121 -0.32 16.98 -13.22
N HIS A 122 -1.67 17.07 -13.25
CA HIS A 122 -2.43 17.94 -12.36
C HIS A 122 -2.84 17.25 -11.05
N ARG A 123 -2.61 15.94 -10.91
CA ARG A 123 -2.95 15.13 -9.75
C ARG A 123 -4.42 15.21 -9.35
N VAL A 124 -5.28 15.10 -10.34
CA VAL A 124 -6.73 15.12 -10.17
C VAL A 124 -7.35 13.89 -10.82
N ALA A 125 -8.35 13.30 -10.17
CA ALA A 125 -9.09 12.18 -10.72
C ALA A 125 -10.60 12.40 -10.60
N VAL A 126 -11.36 11.82 -11.55
CA VAL A 126 -12.82 11.75 -11.50
C VAL A 126 -13.25 10.33 -11.82
N GLY A 127 -14.13 9.79 -11.00
CA GLY A 127 -14.66 8.44 -11.16
C GLY A 127 -16.18 8.42 -11.20
N PHE A 128 -16.72 7.52 -12.01
CA PHE A 128 -18.14 7.17 -12.07
C PHE A 128 -18.28 5.68 -11.83
N ALA A 129 -19.17 5.30 -10.95
CA ALA A 129 -19.48 3.91 -10.68
C ALA A 129 -20.99 3.70 -10.49
N GLU A 130 -21.51 2.59 -10.97
CA GLU A 130 -22.87 2.18 -10.68
C GLU A 130 -23.03 1.83 -9.20
N LYS A 131 -24.11 2.31 -8.57
CA LYS A 131 -24.42 2.05 -7.16
C LYS A 131 -24.33 0.58 -6.78
N GLY A 132 -24.80 -0.31 -7.64
CA GLY A 132 -24.76 -1.74 -7.43
C GLY A 132 -23.36 -2.39 -7.52
N LEU A 133 -22.30 -1.65 -7.89
CA LEU A 133 -20.91 -2.13 -7.87
C LEU A 133 -20.26 -1.92 -6.51
N LEU A 134 -20.56 -0.81 -5.84
CA LEU A 134 -19.87 -0.37 -4.63
C LEU A 134 -20.57 -0.86 -3.35
N GLN A 135 -20.79 -2.18 -3.25
CA GLN A 135 -21.55 -2.78 -2.14
C GLN A 135 -20.74 -2.99 -0.86
N THR A 136 -19.42 -2.95 -0.94
CA THR A 136 -18.52 -3.14 0.20
C THR A 136 -17.41 -2.10 0.18
N ASP A 137 -16.85 -1.78 1.34
CA ASP A 137 -15.70 -0.89 1.48
C ASP A 137 -14.53 -1.36 0.62
N TRP A 138 -14.29 -2.66 0.54
CA TRP A 138 -13.23 -3.23 -0.29
C TRP A 138 -13.40 -2.89 -1.77
N LEU A 139 -14.61 -2.95 -2.31
CA LEU A 139 -14.88 -2.57 -3.71
C LEU A 139 -14.66 -1.07 -3.94
N VAL A 140 -15.10 -0.23 -2.99
CA VAL A 140 -14.87 1.22 -3.06
C VAL A 140 -13.37 1.52 -3.04
N THR A 141 -12.65 0.95 -2.09
CA THR A 141 -11.24 1.29 -1.88
C THR A 141 -10.32 0.63 -2.90
N ASN A 142 -10.40 -0.68 -3.06
CA ASN A 142 -9.40 -1.44 -3.84
C ASN A 142 -9.68 -1.50 -5.35
N LEU A 143 -10.95 -1.36 -5.77
CA LEU A 143 -11.27 -1.35 -7.19
C LEU A 143 -11.50 0.05 -7.76
N PHE A 144 -12.09 0.96 -6.99
CA PHE A 144 -12.52 2.24 -7.51
C PHE A 144 -11.58 3.39 -7.18
N PHE A 145 -11.06 3.42 -5.94
CA PHE A 145 -10.25 4.53 -5.45
C PHE A 145 -8.73 4.29 -5.58
N TYR A 146 -8.22 3.25 -4.93
CA TYR A 146 -6.79 3.04 -4.70
C TYR A 146 -5.91 2.97 -5.96
N PRO A 147 -6.30 2.28 -7.07
CA PRO A 147 -5.38 2.09 -8.18
C PRO A 147 -4.86 3.40 -8.79
N LEU A 148 -5.74 4.36 -9.07
CA LEU A 148 -5.30 5.65 -9.63
C LEU A 148 -4.88 6.64 -8.54
N TRP A 149 -5.50 6.63 -7.36
CA TRP A 149 -5.02 7.42 -6.24
C TRP A 149 -3.59 7.04 -5.83
N GLY A 150 -3.28 5.73 -5.77
CA GLY A 150 -1.93 5.24 -5.53
C GLY A 150 -0.93 5.69 -6.60
N GLN A 151 -1.36 5.80 -7.87
CA GLN A 151 -0.53 6.39 -8.91
C GLN A 151 -0.29 7.88 -8.66
N LEU A 152 -1.31 8.64 -8.24
CA LEU A 152 -1.16 10.05 -7.90
C LEU A 152 -0.24 10.26 -6.68
N LEU A 153 -0.22 9.35 -5.71
CA LEU A 153 0.75 9.36 -4.63
C LEU A 153 2.20 9.21 -5.12
N LYS A 154 2.44 8.36 -6.13
CA LYS A 154 3.78 8.24 -6.76
C LYS A 154 4.22 9.54 -7.41
N GLU A 155 3.30 10.28 -8.05
CA GLU A 155 3.60 11.62 -8.59
C GLU A 155 3.98 12.62 -7.49
N CYS A 156 3.51 12.39 -6.27
CA CYS A 156 3.89 13.15 -5.08
C CYS A 156 5.13 12.61 -4.36
N GLY A 157 5.78 11.56 -4.88
CA GLY A 157 7.01 11.00 -4.32
C GLY A 157 6.81 9.94 -3.24
N LEU A 158 5.60 9.39 -3.08
CA LEU A 158 5.31 8.26 -2.20
C LEU A 158 5.17 6.99 -3.02
N PHE A 159 6.12 6.07 -2.89
CA PHE A 159 6.20 4.86 -3.71
C PHE A 159 5.82 3.63 -2.90
N PRO A 160 4.73 2.91 -3.24
CA PRO A 160 4.31 1.73 -2.49
C PRO A 160 5.27 0.57 -2.70
N LEU A 161 5.52 -0.18 -1.62
CA LEU A 161 6.23 -1.45 -1.62
C LEU A 161 5.39 -2.46 -0.85
N HIS A 162 5.06 -3.60 -1.49
CA HIS A 162 4.36 -4.68 -0.81
C HIS A 162 5.33 -5.40 0.14
N ALA A 163 5.33 -4.96 1.37
CA ALA A 163 6.18 -5.47 2.44
C ALA A 163 5.52 -5.27 3.80
N ALA A 164 5.76 -6.19 4.73
CA ALA A 164 5.57 -5.89 6.13
C ALA A 164 6.78 -5.11 6.64
N GLY A 165 6.54 -4.03 7.38
CA GLY A 165 7.57 -3.15 7.94
C GLY A 165 7.51 -3.15 9.47
N LEU A 166 8.62 -3.52 10.12
CA LEU A 166 8.72 -3.61 11.57
C LEU A 166 9.92 -2.81 12.06
N VAL A 167 9.76 -2.12 13.18
CA VAL A 167 10.74 -1.17 13.70
C VAL A 167 11.17 -1.56 15.10
N ARG A 168 12.49 -1.57 15.35
CA ARG A 168 13.07 -1.69 16.67
C ARG A 168 14.28 -0.74 16.79
N ASP A 169 14.36 -0.02 17.88
CA ASP A 169 15.45 0.93 18.18
C ASP A 169 15.72 1.94 17.03
N GLY A 170 14.64 2.42 16.39
CA GLY A 170 14.69 3.40 15.31
C GLY A 170 15.12 2.84 13.94
N ARG A 171 15.38 1.54 13.82
CA ARG A 171 15.73 0.85 12.57
C ARG A 171 14.59 -0.06 12.13
N SER A 172 14.35 -0.16 10.83
CA SER A 172 13.31 -1.05 10.33
C SER A 172 13.85 -2.24 9.53
N CYS A 173 13.12 -3.33 9.65
CA CYS A 173 13.22 -4.52 8.82
C CYS A 173 12.00 -4.58 7.90
N LEU A 174 12.22 -4.72 6.60
CA LEU A 174 11.19 -4.90 5.60
C LEU A 174 11.13 -6.38 5.19
N PHE A 175 9.97 -7.01 5.38
CA PHE A 175 9.75 -8.40 4.97
C PHE A 175 8.99 -8.43 3.65
N LEU A 176 9.67 -8.85 2.59
CA LEU A 176 9.14 -8.91 1.24
C LEU A 176 8.87 -10.37 0.84
N GLY A 177 7.62 -10.70 0.57
CA GLY A 177 7.26 -12.08 0.21
C GLY A 177 5.85 -12.18 -0.37
N ARG A 178 5.55 -13.29 -1.02
CA ARG A 178 4.22 -13.57 -1.58
C ARG A 178 3.16 -13.70 -0.47
N SER A 179 1.89 -13.58 -0.86
CA SER A 179 0.79 -13.97 0.04
C SER A 179 1.00 -15.44 0.48
N GLY A 180 0.84 -15.70 1.77
CA GLY A 180 1.07 -17.03 2.33
C GLY A 180 2.52 -17.35 2.72
N SER A 181 3.48 -16.42 2.57
CA SER A 181 4.87 -16.63 3.03
C SER A 181 5.07 -16.45 4.55
N GLY A 182 4.00 -16.32 5.32
CA GLY A 182 4.07 -16.19 6.78
C GLY A 182 4.26 -14.77 7.30
N LYS A 183 4.27 -13.72 6.45
CA LYS A 183 4.50 -12.32 6.87
C LYS A 183 3.59 -11.88 8.02
N SER A 184 2.27 -12.04 7.89
CA SER A 184 1.32 -11.58 8.91
C SER A 184 1.50 -12.30 10.25
N THR A 185 1.79 -13.60 10.24
CA THR A 185 2.09 -14.36 11.46
C THR A 185 3.38 -13.84 12.11
N LEU A 186 4.43 -13.62 11.31
CA LEU A 186 5.69 -13.02 11.76
C LEU A 186 5.49 -11.61 12.30
N THR A 187 4.72 -10.77 11.60
CA THR A 187 4.38 -9.40 12.03
C THR A 187 3.75 -9.40 13.42
N LEU A 188 2.71 -10.22 13.63
CA LEU A 188 2.02 -10.33 14.92
C LEU A 188 2.96 -10.80 16.03
N HIS A 189 3.81 -11.78 15.74
CA HIS A 189 4.77 -12.29 16.69
C HIS A 189 5.78 -11.21 17.12
N LEU A 190 6.34 -10.45 16.17
CA LEU A 190 7.30 -9.40 16.47
C LEU A 190 6.66 -8.19 17.18
N VAL A 191 5.45 -7.78 16.78
CA VAL A 191 4.71 -6.71 17.46
C VAL A 191 4.39 -7.09 18.90
N ARG A 192 3.98 -8.32 19.16
CA ARG A 192 3.78 -8.86 20.52
C ARG A 192 5.02 -8.69 21.39
N ASN A 193 6.21 -8.80 20.79
CA ASN A 193 7.51 -8.67 21.47
C ASN A 193 8.08 -7.25 21.46
N GLY A 194 7.22 -6.25 21.21
CA GLY A 194 7.54 -4.84 21.36
C GLY A 194 8.13 -4.15 20.13
N TYR A 195 8.04 -4.77 18.95
CA TYR A 195 8.36 -4.07 17.72
C TYR A 195 7.27 -3.07 17.35
N GLY A 196 7.66 -1.91 16.84
CA GLY A 196 6.75 -0.97 16.20
C GLY A 196 6.34 -1.47 14.81
N LEU A 197 5.12 -1.17 14.38
CA LEU A 197 4.58 -1.55 13.09
C LEU A 197 4.50 -0.35 12.14
N LEU A 198 5.07 -0.49 10.94
CA LEU A 198 4.78 0.40 9.82
C LEU A 198 3.54 -0.07 9.05
N SER A 199 3.53 -1.34 8.67
CA SER A 199 2.43 -2.00 7.97
C SER A 199 2.66 -3.52 7.95
N ASP A 200 1.58 -4.29 7.72
CA ASP A 200 1.64 -5.73 7.44
C ASP A 200 1.68 -6.06 5.94
N ASP A 201 1.19 -5.16 5.10
CA ASP A 201 1.00 -5.43 3.67
C ASP A 201 1.67 -4.40 2.75
N THR A 202 1.54 -3.11 3.04
CA THR A 202 2.08 -2.04 2.19
C THR A 202 2.78 -0.96 3.02
N VAL A 203 4.04 -0.67 2.73
CA VAL A 203 4.74 0.52 3.20
C VAL A 203 4.92 1.50 2.05
N PHE A 204 4.98 2.80 2.33
CA PHE A 204 5.42 3.77 1.35
C PHE A 204 6.91 4.07 1.49
N LEU A 205 7.59 4.15 0.37
CA LEU A 205 8.98 4.58 0.30
C LEU A 205 9.04 6.05 -0.11
N ARG A 206 9.86 6.82 0.57
CA ARG A 206 10.19 8.22 0.22
C ARG A 206 11.70 8.41 0.25
N GLU A 207 12.25 9.00 -0.80
CA GLU A 207 13.65 9.41 -0.83
C GLU A 207 13.76 10.81 -0.23
N SER A 208 14.73 11.00 0.67
CA SER A 208 15.06 12.27 1.31
C SER A 208 16.57 12.35 1.54
N GLY A 209 17.23 13.29 0.85
CA GLY A 209 18.67 13.53 1.02
C GLY A 209 19.57 12.32 0.72
N GLY A 210 19.20 11.47 -0.23
CA GLY A 210 19.96 10.29 -0.61
C GLY A 210 19.68 9.06 0.28
N THR A 211 18.71 9.16 1.19
CA THR A 211 18.28 8.07 2.08
C THR A 211 16.82 7.72 1.77
N VAL A 212 16.48 6.44 1.78
CA VAL A 212 15.10 5.98 1.68
C VAL A 212 14.53 5.79 3.06
N GLU A 213 13.38 6.41 3.31
CA GLU A 213 12.53 6.18 4.47
C GLU A 213 11.41 5.22 4.09
N ALA A 214 11.06 4.30 4.96
CA ALA A 214 9.83 3.51 4.91
C ALA A 214 8.81 4.17 5.84
N LEU A 215 7.65 4.49 5.30
CA LEU A 215 6.57 5.20 5.96
C LEU A 215 5.40 4.26 6.18
N SER A 216 4.70 4.45 7.27
CA SER A 216 3.59 3.59 7.66
C SER A 216 2.40 3.70 6.69
N PHE A 217 1.71 2.58 6.51
CA PHE A 217 0.38 2.53 5.94
C PHE A 217 -0.39 1.42 6.64
N PRO A 218 -0.88 1.69 7.87
CA PRO A 218 -1.50 0.69 8.71
C PRO A 218 -2.89 0.32 8.17
N GLU A 219 -2.95 -0.81 7.51
CA GLU A 219 -4.18 -1.47 7.08
C GLU A 219 -4.65 -2.47 8.14
N GLU A 220 -5.81 -3.08 7.93
CA GLU A 220 -6.23 -4.21 8.75
C GLU A 220 -5.35 -5.42 8.48
N ILE A 221 -4.91 -6.09 9.54
CA ILE A 221 -4.14 -7.34 9.42
C ILE A 221 -5.06 -8.47 9.01
N ASN A 222 -4.67 -9.16 7.94
CA ASN A 222 -5.39 -10.32 7.45
C ASN A 222 -4.80 -11.61 8.03
N VAL A 223 -5.59 -12.36 8.77
CA VAL A 223 -5.19 -13.62 9.41
C VAL A 223 -5.97 -14.81 8.88
N SER A 224 -5.29 -15.95 8.76
CA SER A 224 -5.92 -17.25 8.48
C SER A 224 -6.39 -17.91 9.79
N GLU A 225 -7.26 -18.91 9.67
CA GLU A 225 -7.66 -19.74 10.83
C GLU A 225 -6.43 -20.36 11.53
N GLN A 226 -5.45 -20.83 10.76
CA GLN A 226 -4.21 -21.36 11.30
C GLN A 226 -3.42 -20.32 12.12
N THR A 227 -3.41 -19.05 11.68
CA THR A 227 -2.76 -17.97 12.44
C THR A 227 -3.50 -17.69 13.74
N ILE A 228 -4.84 -17.77 13.73
CA ILE A 228 -5.68 -17.59 14.93
C ILE A 228 -5.41 -18.71 15.94
N GLU A 229 -5.24 -19.95 15.49
CA GLU A 229 -4.89 -21.09 16.36
C GLU A 229 -3.48 -20.96 16.96
N LEU A 230 -2.53 -20.41 16.20
CA LEU A 230 -1.14 -20.23 16.66
C LEU A 230 -0.97 -19.08 17.65
N LEU A 231 -1.87 -18.09 17.64
CA LEU A 231 -1.80 -16.88 18.46
C LEU A 231 -3.06 -16.74 19.33
N PRO A 232 -3.08 -17.36 20.55
CA PRO A 232 -4.28 -17.38 21.40
C PRO A 232 -4.82 -16.00 21.78
N GLU A 233 -3.97 -14.97 21.79
CA GLU A 233 -4.37 -13.58 22.05
C GLU A 233 -5.34 -13.02 21.02
N LEU A 234 -5.38 -13.56 19.80
CA LEU A 234 -6.35 -13.17 18.78
C LEU A 234 -7.80 -13.47 19.21
N SER A 235 -8.01 -14.35 20.19
CA SER A 235 -9.32 -14.56 20.81
C SER A 235 -9.89 -13.32 21.53
N ARG A 236 -9.07 -12.30 21.78
CA ARG A 236 -9.47 -11.04 22.41
C ARG A 236 -9.97 -10.01 21.41
N VAL A 237 -9.79 -10.25 20.12
CA VAL A 237 -10.28 -9.34 19.06
C VAL A 237 -11.81 -9.49 18.98
N GLU A 238 -12.52 -8.41 19.23
CA GLU A 238 -13.98 -8.40 19.24
C GLU A 238 -14.55 -8.17 17.82
N ASN A 239 -13.83 -7.46 16.97
CA ASN A 239 -14.30 -6.99 15.68
C ASN A 239 -13.52 -7.58 14.50
N PHE A 240 -13.67 -8.87 14.27
CA PHE A 240 -13.19 -9.47 13.03
C PHE A 240 -14.11 -9.12 11.85
N THR A 241 -13.51 -8.60 10.79
CA THR A 241 -14.18 -8.49 9.49
C THR A 241 -13.89 -9.74 8.67
N VAL A 242 -14.91 -10.53 8.39
CA VAL A 242 -14.76 -11.75 7.58
C VAL A 242 -14.73 -11.38 6.10
N ASN A 243 -13.67 -11.76 5.41
CA ASN A 243 -13.57 -11.61 3.97
C ASN A 243 -13.81 -12.98 3.29
N ASP A 244 -15.06 -13.27 2.94
CA ASP A 244 -15.47 -14.54 2.35
C ASP A 244 -14.73 -14.88 1.04
N LEU A 245 -14.32 -13.84 0.28
CA LEU A 245 -13.59 -14.05 -0.99
C LEU A 245 -12.15 -14.54 -0.78
N ARG A 246 -11.56 -14.26 0.39
CA ARG A 246 -10.17 -14.61 0.72
C ARG A 246 -10.04 -15.70 1.78
N GLN A 247 -11.14 -16.13 2.40
CA GLN A 247 -11.15 -17.04 3.56
C GLN A 247 -10.20 -16.55 4.67
N LYS A 248 -10.21 -15.25 4.94
CA LYS A 248 -9.40 -14.59 5.95
C LYS A 248 -10.27 -13.67 6.78
N SER A 249 -9.92 -13.56 8.05
CA SER A 249 -10.47 -12.55 8.95
C SER A 249 -9.49 -11.39 9.05
N SER A 250 -9.99 -10.15 9.12
CA SER A 250 -9.17 -8.97 9.30
C SER A 250 -9.56 -8.21 10.55
N PHE A 251 -8.60 -7.52 11.16
CA PHE A 251 -8.80 -6.71 12.36
C PHE A 251 -7.77 -5.59 12.43
N SER A 252 -8.06 -4.56 13.23
CA SER A 252 -7.11 -3.50 13.53
C SER A 252 -6.09 -3.96 14.58
N ILE A 253 -4.79 -3.86 14.26
CA ILE A 253 -3.71 -4.23 15.19
C ILE A 253 -3.77 -3.43 16.50
N GLU A 254 -4.25 -2.18 16.45
CA GLU A 254 -4.42 -1.30 17.61
C GLU A 254 -5.43 -1.85 18.65
N GLU A 255 -6.29 -2.79 18.26
CA GLU A 255 -7.18 -3.47 19.22
C GLU A 255 -6.41 -4.40 20.17
N LEU A 256 -5.34 -5.03 19.68
CA LEU A 256 -4.50 -5.93 20.48
C LEU A 256 -3.31 -5.24 21.11
N TYR A 257 -2.66 -4.34 20.36
CA TYR A 257 -1.40 -3.71 20.73
C TYR A 257 -1.50 -2.20 20.53
N PRO A 258 -2.21 -1.48 21.42
CA PRO A 258 -2.41 -0.03 21.30
C PRO A 258 -1.07 0.73 21.27
N GLY A 259 -0.91 1.65 20.32
CA GLY A 259 0.29 2.45 20.16
C GLY A 259 1.47 1.73 19.53
N CYS A 260 1.25 0.55 18.91
CA CYS A 260 2.31 -0.16 18.20
C CYS A 260 2.64 0.46 16.84
N VAL A 261 1.73 1.22 16.23
CA VAL A 261 1.96 1.84 14.93
C VAL A 261 2.91 3.02 15.06
N VAL A 262 3.92 3.07 14.20
CA VAL A 262 4.92 4.15 14.11
C VAL A 262 4.90 4.80 12.74
N ASP A 263 5.16 6.11 12.64
CA ASP A 263 4.99 6.88 11.40
C ASP A 263 5.95 6.48 10.28
N GLY A 264 7.21 6.22 10.61
CA GLY A 264 8.24 5.90 9.64
C GLY A 264 9.57 5.55 10.28
N SER A 265 10.47 4.99 9.48
CA SER A 265 11.82 4.62 9.90
C SER A 265 12.74 4.49 8.69
N VAL A 266 14.05 4.56 8.92
CA VAL A 266 15.06 4.25 7.90
C VAL A 266 15.28 2.74 7.87
N PRO A 267 15.00 2.04 6.74
CA PRO A 267 15.23 0.61 6.62
C PRO A 267 16.70 0.25 6.73
N ALA A 268 16.99 -0.75 7.57
CA ALA A 268 18.31 -1.34 7.72
C ALA A 268 18.38 -2.72 7.05
N LEU A 269 17.25 -3.44 6.99
CA LEU A 269 17.18 -4.79 6.49
C LEU A 269 16.06 -4.96 5.45
N MET A 270 16.35 -5.76 4.42
CA MET A 270 15.33 -6.39 3.57
C MET A 270 15.43 -7.91 3.76
N VAL A 271 14.34 -8.52 4.22
CA VAL A 271 14.25 -9.94 4.48
C VAL A 271 13.21 -10.57 3.56
N PHE A 272 13.58 -11.67 2.90
CA PHE A 272 12.75 -12.39 1.96
C PHE A 272 12.39 -13.75 2.56
N PRO A 273 11.23 -13.86 3.26
CA PRO A 273 10.82 -15.12 3.88
C PRO A 273 10.40 -16.14 2.82
N GLU A 274 10.93 -17.34 2.95
CA GLU A 274 10.58 -18.53 2.19
C GLU A 274 10.19 -19.64 3.15
N ILE A 275 8.99 -20.23 2.98
CA ILE A 275 8.60 -21.41 3.73
C ILE A 275 9.42 -22.58 3.18
N ALA A 276 10.22 -23.18 4.02
CA ALA A 276 11.00 -24.35 3.69
C ALA A 276 10.73 -25.47 4.71
N GLU A 277 10.78 -26.72 4.26
CA GLU A 277 10.74 -27.88 5.15
C GLU A 277 12.11 -28.04 5.84
N VAL A 278 12.43 -27.11 6.73
CA VAL A 278 13.68 -27.11 7.51
C VAL A 278 13.36 -27.22 9.01
N GLU A 279 14.19 -27.91 9.74
CA GLU A 279 14.01 -28.07 11.20
C GLU A 279 14.35 -26.79 11.95
N THR A 280 15.32 -26.02 11.44
CA THR A 280 15.82 -24.79 12.08
C THR A 280 15.71 -23.61 11.14
N THR A 281 15.40 -22.44 11.68
CA THR A 281 15.40 -21.18 10.95
C THR A 281 16.82 -20.83 10.49
N GLY A 282 16.96 -20.50 9.22
CA GLY A 282 18.25 -20.16 8.60
C GLY A 282 18.21 -18.84 7.84
N LEU A 283 19.34 -18.14 7.84
CA LEU A 283 19.56 -16.91 7.08
C LEU A 283 20.64 -17.12 6.01
N GLU A 284 20.37 -16.64 4.82
CA GLU A 284 21.33 -16.57 3.72
C GLU A 284 21.53 -15.12 3.30
N PRO A 285 22.74 -14.53 3.45
CA PRO A 285 22.99 -13.17 3.01
C PRO A 285 22.86 -13.05 1.50
N MET A 286 22.36 -11.90 1.04
CA MET A 286 22.16 -11.61 -0.37
C MET A 286 22.95 -10.40 -0.81
N THR A 287 23.41 -10.39 -2.05
CA THR A 287 23.95 -9.17 -2.67
C THR A 287 22.83 -8.14 -2.87
N SER A 288 23.18 -6.84 -2.84
CA SER A 288 22.23 -5.77 -3.13
C SER A 288 21.53 -5.94 -4.49
N THR A 289 22.22 -6.50 -5.49
CA THR A 289 21.65 -6.79 -6.82
C THR A 289 20.57 -7.89 -6.73
N ALA A 290 20.81 -8.95 -5.97
CA ALA A 290 19.85 -10.03 -5.80
C ALA A 290 18.64 -9.55 -5.00
N ALA A 291 18.86 -8.77 -3.94
CA ALA A 291 17.79 -8.15 -3.14
C ALA A 291 16.93 -7.20 -4.00
N LEU A 292 17.57 -6.35 -4.84
CA LEU A 292 16.85 -5.47 -5.79
C LEU A 292 15.99 -6.30 -6.76
N ALA A 293 16.55 -7.35 -7.36
CA ALA A 293 15.83 -8.18 -8.31
C ALA A 293 14.56 -8.82 -7.71
N LEU A 294 14.60 -9.19 -6.43
CA LEU A 294 13.44 -9.66 -5.71
C LEU A 294 12.49 -8.51 -5.33
N ALA A 295 13.01 -7.39 -4.82
CA ALA A 295 12.19 -6.24 -4.41
C ALA A 295 11.37 -5.66 -5.58
N LEU A 296 11.90 -5.66 -6.80
CA LEU A 296 11.18 -5.25 -8.00
C LEU A 296 9.87 -6.04 -8.22
N ARG A 297 9.80 -7.29 -7.76
CA ARG A 297 8.57 -8.12 -7.87
C ARG A 297 7.47 -7.68 -6.91
N PHE A 298 7.82 -6.93 -5.87
CA PHE A 298 6.91 -6.47 -4.81
C PHE A 298 6.67 -4.96 -4.85
N GLY A 299 7.52 -4.20 -5.55
CA GLY A 299 7.39 -2.74 -5.68
C GLY A 299 6.45 -2.30 -6.79
N PHE A 300 6.28 -3.10 -7.83
CA PHE A 300 5.50 -2.71 -8.99
C PHE A 300 4.12 -3.33 -9.01
N PHE A 301 3.12 -2.61 -8.47
CA PHE A 301 1.71 -3.00 -8.62
C PHE A 301 1.24 -2.81 -10.06
N PHE A 302 1.57 -1.70 -10.69
CA PHE A 302 1.56 -1.53 -12.14
C PHE A 302 2.65 -0.52 -12.58
N LEU A 303 3.12 -0.70 -13.82
CA LEU A 303 4.19 0.12 -14.40
C LEU A 303 3.58 1.30 -15.15
N ASP A 304 3.62 2.47 -14.54
CA ASP A 304 3.29 3.72 -15.24
C ASP A 304 4.58 4.41 -15.70
N PRO A 305 4.71 4.70 -17.01
CA PRO A 305 5.92 5.32 -17.54
C PRO A 305 6.31 6.64 -16.88
N SER A 306 5.36 7.40 -16.31
CA SER A 306 5.64 8.67 -15.63
C SER A 306 6.45 8.48 -14.34
N THR A 307 6.28 7.36 -13.65
CA THR A 307 6.87 7.14 -12.33
C THR A 307 7.79 5.93 -12.23
N THR A 308 7.80 5.05 -13.25
CA THR A 308 8.58 3.79 -13.22
C THR A 308 10.07 4.02 -13.00
N GLY A 309 10.67 5.02 -13.67
CA GLY A 309 12.09 5.34 -13.51
C GLY A 309 12.43 5.71 -12.06
N ARG A 310 11.68 6.65 -11.48
CA ARG A 310 11.86 7.08 -10.08
C ARG A 310 11.62 5.95 -9.09
N HIS A 311 10.61 5.11 -9.33
CA HIS A 311 10.35 3.95 -8.47
C HIS A 311 11.50 2.95 -8.50
N PHE A 312 12.07 2.69 -9.70
CA PHE A 312 13.26 1.85 -9.84
C PHE A 312 14.48 2.46 -9.11
N GLU A 313 14.69 3.77 -9.21
CA GLU A 313 15.78 4.46 -8.53
C GLU A 313 15.66 4.33 -7.01
N ILE A 314 14.45 4.52 -6.45
CA ILE A 314 14.19 4.37 -5.01
C ILE A 314 14.43 2.93 -4.54
N LEU A 315 13.94 1.93 -5.26
CA LEU A 315 14.20 0.53 -4.94
C LEU A 315 15.68 0.18 -5.04
N SER A 316 16.39 0.76 -6.02
CA SER A 316 17.84 0.59 -6.16
C SER A 316 18.61 1.24 -5.02
N LEU A 317 18.16 2.40 -4.55
CA LEU A 317 18.75 3.07 -3.39
C LEU A 317 18.48 2.27 -2.11
N LEU A 318 17.24 1.81 -1.92
CA LEU A 318 16.87 0.94 -0.80
C LEU A 318 17.74 -0.32 -0.74
N ALA A 319 17.94 -1.00 -1.88
CA ALA A 319 18.77 -2.21 -1.95
C ALA A 319 20.26 -1.98 -1.67
N ARG A 320 20.76 -0.76 -1.90
CA ARG A 320 22.13 -0.37 -1.51
C ARG A 320 22.24 0.05 -0.06
N GLN A 321 21.18 0.60 0.49
CA GLN A 321 21.11 1.10 1.86
C GLN A 321 20.97 -0.03 2.88
N THR A 322 20.31 -1.14 2.51
CA THR A 322 19.93 -2.22 3.40
C THR A 322 20.81 -3.46 3.22
N ALA A 323 21.00 -4.23 4.30
CA ALA A 323 21.47 -5.60 4.19
C ALA A 323 20.32 -6.51 3.77
N GLY A 324 20.52 -7.33 2.76
CA GLY A 324 19.53 -8.26 2.22
C GLY A 324 19.75 -9.69 2.73
N TYR A 325 18.67 -10.36 3.14
CA TYR A 325 18.70 -11.75 3.59
C TYR A 325 17.54 -12.55 3.04
N ARG A 326 17.80 -13.80 2.65
CA ARG A 326 16.76 -14.81 2.48
C ARG A 326 16.57 -15.51 3.82
N LEU A 327 15.33 -15.65 4.25
CA LEU A 327 14.96 -16.26 5.51
C LEU A 327 14.22 -17.56 5.25
N TYR A 328 14.80 -18.66 5.62
CA TYR A 328 14.17 -19.97 5.62
C TYR A 328 13.55 -20.19 7.01
N SER A 329 12.22 -20.04 7.11
CA SER A 329 11.56 -20.24 8.40
C SER A 329 11.28 -21.69 8.66
N GLY A 330 11.87 -22.20 9.76
CA GLY A 330 11.47 -23.45 10.40
C GLY A 330 10.19 -23.27 11.22
N SER A 331 9.81 -24.30 11.96
CA SER A 331 8.62 -24.28 12.82
C SER A 331 8.80 -23.50 14.13
N ASP A 332 10.05 -23.13 14.48
CA ASP A 332 10.38 -22.42 15.72
C ASP A 332 10.32 -20.89 15.52
N GLN A 333 9.25 -20.28 16.08
CA GLN A 333 9.03 -18.83 15.99
C GLN A 333 9.90 -18.01 16.95
N GLU A 334 10.31 -18.57 18.09
CA GLU A 334 11.19 -17.88 19.05
C GLU A 334 12.60 -17.73 18.44
N GLN A 335 13.07 -18.76 17.74
CA GLN A 335 14.33 -18.68 17.02
C GLN A 335 14.29 -17.64 15.89
N LEU A 336 13.15 -17.51 15.22
CA LEU A 336 12.94 -16.51 14.18
C LEU A 336 13.06 -15.08 14.71
N GLU A 337 12.45 -14.79 15.87
CA GLU A 337 12.55 -13.50 16.54
C GLU A 337 13.99 -13.17 16.91
N GLN A 338 14.66 -14.12 17.58
CA GLN A 338 16.06 -13.93 17.97
C GLN A 338 16.95 -13.60 16.79
N VAL A 339 16.78 -14.29 15.67
CA VAL A 339 17.52 -14.05 14.43
C VAL A 339 17.29 -12.65 13.87
N VAL A 340 16.03 -12.18 13.87
CA VAL A 340 15.70 -10.82 13.40
C VAL A 340 16.26 -9.76 14.36
N ASP A 341 16.21 -9.99 15.64
CA ASP A 341 16.72 -9.07 16.66
C ASP A 341 18.24 -8.93 16.56
N GLU A 342 18.96 -10.03 16.41
CA GLU A 342 20.42 -10.06 16.22
C GLU A 342 20.84 -9.32 14.95
N LEU A 343 20.07 -9.47 13.84
CA LEU A 343 20.33 -8.72 12.60
C LEU A 343 20.12 -7.20 12.79
N LEU A 344 19.04 -6.79 13.44
CA LEU A 344 18.75 -5.38 13.64
C LEU A 344 19.72 -4.71 14.62
N THR A 345 20.16 -5.43 15.65
CA THR A 345 21.14 -4.93 16.62
C THR A 345 22.57 -4.95 16.09
N GLY A 346 22.83 -5.57 14.93
CA GLY A 346 24.16 -5.65 14.32
C GLY A 346 25.08 -6.69 14.98
N SER A 347 24.56 -7.56 15.85
CA SER A 347 25.35 -8.57 16.54
C SER A 347 25.89 -9.66 15.60
N LEU A 348 25.16 -9.96 14.52
CA LEU A 348 25.57 -10.94 13.50
C LEU A 348 26.68 -10.44 12.54
N GLU A 349 26.85 -9.13 12.36
CA GLU A 349 27.90 -8.58 11.50
C GLU A 349 29.31 -8.76 12.08
N GLN A 350 29.43 -8.88 13.42
CA GLN A 350 30.73 -9.05 14.08
C GLN A 350 31.31 -10.45 13.93
N ASP A 351 30.49 -11.49 13.81
CA ASP A 351 30.95 -12.87 13.64
C ASP A 351 31.44 -13.16 12.20
N GLN A 352 30.89 -12.50 11.18
CA GLN A 352 31.32 -12.69 9.79
C GLN A 352 32.66 -11.99 9.50
N THR A 353 32.94 -10.85 10.12
CA THR A 353 34.21 -10.14 9.96
C THR A 353 35.36 -10.76 10.76
N SER A 354 35.07 -11.56 11.78
CA SER A 354 36.07 -12.29 12.56
C SER A 354 36.49 -13.63 11.91
N GLY A 355 35.65 -14.20 11.04
CA GLY A 355 35.93 -15.44 10.29
C GLY A 355 36.91 -15.27 9.12
N GLU A 356 36.95 -14.11 8.47
CA GLU A 356 37.83 -13.85 7.30
C GLU A 356 39.24 -13.42 7.63
N ARG A 357 39.64 -13.32 8.92
CA ARG A 357 41.04 -12.99 9.34
C ARG A 357 41.86 -14.18 9.82
N LYS A 358 41.43 -15.41 9.52
CA LYS A 358 42.19 -16.61 9.85
C LYS A 358 42.32 -17.52 8.64
N GLU A 359 42.96 -17.03 7.57
CA GLU A 359 43.68 -17.82 6.58
C GLU A 359 44.94 -17.09 6.14
#